data_dc70ce560456d8db3544611945d79a9e
#
_entry.id   dc70ce560456d8db3544611945d79a9e
#
_cell.length_a   1.000
_cell.length_b   1.000
_cell.length_c   1.000
_cell.angle_alpha   90.00
_cell.angle_beta   90.00
_cell.angle_gamma   90.00
#
_symmetry.space_group_name_H-M   'P 1'
#
loop_
_entity.id
_entity.type
_entity.pdbx_description
1 polymer ?
#
loop_
_entity_poly.entity_id
_entity_poly.type
_entity_poly.pdbx_seq_one_letter_code
_entity_poly.pdbx_strand_id
1 'polypeptide(L)'
;MPNIFEPEFDQQREHPGFRALRARIGWQLATQRLGASIWEIEPGEAAYPYHYHLAEEELLVVLMGRPSVRTHGDWRELEPGEVLSFPLGATGGHQLANWGDATARFLAISTSGTPDLTVYPDSGKLGACERLPDRNGLWEIFRLADAVDYHDGERPPAPPGR
;
A
#
# COMPACT_ATOMS: atom_id res chain seq x y z
N MET A 1 22.05 -0.99 -10.75
CA MET A 1 21.42 -0.16 -9.72
C MET A 1 20.05 0.24 -10.23
N PRO A 2 19.00 0.25 -9.39
CA PRO A 2 17.67 0.68 -9.81
C PRO A 2 17.69 2.09 -10.41
N ASN A 3 16.88 2.28 -11.46
CA ASN A 3 16.72 3.56 -12.13
C ASN A 3 15.21 3.89 -12.17
N ILE A 4 14.83 5.06 -11.69
CA ILE A 4 13.41 5.45 -11.62
C ILE A 4 12.78 5.72 -13.00
N PHE A 5 13.59 6.02 -14.00
CA PHE A 5 13.14 6.24 -15.38
C PHE A 5 13.13 4.95 -16.21
N GLU A 6 13.94 3.96 -15.82
CA GLU A 6 14.04 2.64 -16.44
C GLU A 6 13.94 1.55 -15.36
N PRO A 7 12.78 1.43 -14.68
CA PRO A 7 12.63 0.50 -13.56
C PRO A 7 12.58 -0.95 -14.03
N GLU A 8 13.18 -1.83 -13.24
CA GLU A 8 13.01 -3.27 -13.37
C GLU A 8 11.79 -3.68 -12.54
N PHE A 9 10.67 -3.94 -13.20
CA PHE A 9 9.45 -4.38 -12.54
C PHE A 9 9.59 -5.84 -12.07
N ASP A 10 9.36 -6.07 -10.79
CA ASP A 10 9.49 -7.38 -10.14
C ASP A 10 8.16 -7.90 -9.58
N GLN A 11 7.09 -7.15 -9.75
CA GLN A 11 5.74 -7.55 -9.37
C GLN A 11 4.72 -7.03 -10.38
N GLN A 12 3.78 -7.89 -10.76
CA GLN A 12 2.64 -7.55 -11.60
C GLN A 12 1.35 -7.84 -10.84
N ARG A 13 0.40 -6.93 -10.94
CA ARG A 13 -0.98 -7.11 -10.47
C ARG A 13 -1.89 -7.28 -11.67
N GLU A 14 -2.79 -8.27 -11.63
CA GLU A 14 -3.66 -8.61 -12.77
C GLU A 14 -5.15 -8.65 -12.42
N HIS A 15 -5.52 -8.21 -11.22
CA HIS A 15 -6.93 -8.16 -10.85
C HIS A 15 -7.66 -7.12 -11.73
N PRO A 16 -8.79 -7.44 -12.36
CA PRO A 16 -9.55 -6.51 -13.18
C PRO A 16 -9.84 -5.19 -12.48
N GLY A 17 -9.50 -4.05 -13.11
CA GLY A 17 -9.59 -2.71 -12.53
C GLY A 17 -8.42 -2.32 -11.62
N PHE A 18 -7.48 -3.25 -11.37
CA PHE A 18 -6.28 -3.02 -10.54
C PHE A 18 -5.04 -3.63 -11.19
N ARG A 19 -4.88 -3.44 -12.49
CA ARG A 19 -3.68 -3.89 -13.20
C ARG A 19 -2.60 -2.85 -13.08
N ALA A 20 -1.46 -3.26 -12.54
CA ALA A 20 -0.31 -2.37 -12.36
C ALA A 20 0.99 -3.17 -12.32
N LEU A 21 2.06 -2.54 -12.78
CA LEU A 21 3.43 -3.02 -12.59
C LEU A 21 4.03 -2.32 -11.36
N ARG A 22 4.87 -3.03 -10.62
CA ARG A 22 5.58 -2.49 -9.47
C ARG A 22 7.04 -2.91 -9.48
N ALA A 23 7.94 -1.96 -9.32
CA ALA A 23 9.35 -2.20 -9.01
C ALA A 23 9.58 -1.86 -7.53
N ARG A 24 9.94 -2.84 -6.72
CA ARG A 24 10.14 -2.68 -5.27
C ARG A 24 11.57 -2.20 -4.99
N ILE A 25 11.81 -0.91 -5.24
CA ILE A 25 13.14 -0.28 -5.15
C ILE A 25 13.77 -0.46 -3.77
N GLY A 26 12.99 -0.33 -2.70
CA GLY A 26 13.48 -0.56 -1.35
C GLY A 26 14.07 -1.96 -1.18
N TRP A 27 13.47 -2.99 -1.78
CA TRP A 27 13.96 -4.35 -1.74
C TRP A 27 15.21 -4.55 -2.60
N GLN A 28 15.24 -3.98 -3.80
CA GLN A 28 16.39 -4.05 -4.70
C GLN A 28 17.63 -3.40 -4.06
N LEU A 29 17.42 -2.41 -3.18
CA LEU A 29 18.48 -1.70 -2.45
C LEU A 29 18.69 -2.22 -1.02
N ALA A 30 17.92 -3.23 -0.56
CA ALA A 30 17.96 -3.77 0.80
C ALA A 30 17.81 -2.70 1.90
N THR A 31 16.94 -1.70 1.68
CA THR A 31 16.65 -0.68 2.69
C THR A 31 15.98 -1.28 3.91
N GLN A 32 16.30 -0.76 5.11
CA GLN A 32 15.83 -1.31 6.37
C GLN A 32 14.62 -0.56 6.95
N ARG A 33 14.54 0.75 6.73
CA ARG A 33 13.56 1.65 7.33
C ARG A 33 12.81 2.51 6.33
N LEU A 34 13.07 2.33 5.04
CA LEU A 34 12.41 3.03 3.97
C LEU A 34 11.78 2.01 3.02
N GLY A 35 10.49 2.16 2.77
CA GLY A 35 9.83 1.58 1.61
C GLY A 35 10.03 2.48 0.41
N ALA A 36 10.29 1.91 -0.77
CA ALA A 36 10.28 2.65 -2.02
C ALA A 36 9.80 1.72 -3.13
N SER A 37 8.84 2.18 -3.91
CA SER A 37 8.31 1.43 -5.05
C SER A 37 7.98 2.36 -6.19
N ILE A 38 8.29 1.92 -7.41
CA ILE A 38 7.78 2.56 -8.62
C ILE A 38 6.55 1.77 -9.06
N TRP A 39 5.52 2.49 -9.37
CA TRP A 39 4.28 1.94 -9.90
C TRP A 39 4.04 2.46 -11.31
N GLU A 40 3.55 1.58 -12.16
CA GLU A 40 3.10 1.93 -13.50
C GLU A 40 1.68 1.43 -13.70
N ILE A 41 0.81 2.31 -14.23
CA ILE A 41 -0.62 2.06 -14.39
C ILE A 41 -1.01 2.38 -15.81
N GLU A 42 -1.60 1.41 -16.50
CA GLU A 42 -2.19 1.61 -17.81
C GLU A 42 -3.51 2.40 -17.75
N PRO A 43 -3.94 3.03 -18.85
CA PRO A 43 -5.22 3.70 -18.92
C PRO A 43 -6.40 2.82 -18.49
N GLY A 44 -7.29 3.36 -17.66
CA GLY A 44 -8.48 2.69 -17.12
C GLY A 44 -8.27 1.81 -15.91
N GLU A 45 -7.05 1.73 -15.37
CA GLU A 45 -6.71 0.87 -14.24
C GLU A 45 -6.35 1.68 -12.99
N ALA A 46 -6.38 1.03 -11.82
CA ALA A 46 -5.92 1.58 -10.54
C ALA A 46 -4.71 0.79 -10.01
N ALA A 47 -3.84 1.44 -9.27
CA ALA A 47 -2.68 0.78 -8.67
C ALA A 47 -3.09 -0.16 -7.53
N TYR A 48 -4.06 0.27 -6.72
CA TYR A 48 -4.51 -0.43 -5.50
C TYR A 48 -5.85 0.13 -5.01
N PRO A 49 -6.56 -0.60 -4.12
CA PRO A 49 -7.78 -0.10 -3.48
C PRO A 49 -7.52 1.13 -2.60
N TYR A 50 -8.56 1.94 -2.35
CA TYR A 50 -8.49 3.04 -1.39
C TYR A 50 -8.12 2.50 0.00
N HIS A 51 -7.06 3.06 0.60
CA HIS A 51 -6.53 2.59 1.87
C HIS A 51 -5.78 3.69 2.62
N TYR A 52 -5.49 3.42 3.89
CA TYR A 52 -4.55 4.19 4.70
C TYR A 52 -3.75 3.28 5.63
N HIS A 53 -2.60 3.75 6.06
CA HIS A 53 -1.68 3.04 6.94
C HIS A 53 -1.75 3.58 8.37
N LEU A 54 -1.62 2.69 9.36
CA LEU A 54 -1.55 3.09 10.77
C LEU A 54 -0.11 3.28 11.28
N ALA A 55 0.88 2.71 10.59
CA ALA A 55 2.28 2.75 10.99
C ALA A 55 3.23 3.31 9.92
N GLU A 56 2.74 3.61 8.71
CA GLU A 56 3.56 4.13 7.62
C GLU A 56 3.05 5.49 7.13
N GLU A 57 3.93 6.47 7.13
CA GLU A 57 3.74 7.72 6.38
C GLU A 57 4.26 7.52 4.96
N GLU A 58 3.53 8.02 3.97
CA GLU A 58 3.91 7.89 2.58
C GLU A 58 4.09 9.23 1.89
N LEU A 59 5.02 9.26 0.94
CA LEU A 59 5.25 10.36 0.01
C LEU A 59 5.20 9.81 -1.41
N LEU A 60 4.51 10.50 -2.30
CA LEU A 60 4.37 10.14 -3.71
C LEU A 60 4.96 11.24 -4.59
N VAL A 61 5.65 10.84 -5.64
CA VAL A 61 6.14 11.73 -6.70
C VAL A 61 5.65 11.22 -8.05
N VAL A 62 4.94 12.04 -8.81
CA VAL A 62 4.52 11.70 -10.17
C VAL A 62 5.73 11.83 -11.11
N LEU A 63 6.06 10.74 -11.81
CA LEU A 63 7.21 10.67 -12.72
C LEU A 63 6.81 10.86 -14.19
N MET A 64 5.65 10.33 -14.58
CA MET A 64 5.20 10.33 -15.97
C MET A 64 3.68 10.15 -16.04
N GLY A 65 3.06 10.70 -17.10
CA GLY A 65 1.63 10.62 -17.30
C GLY A 65 0.85 11.50 -16.32
N ARG A 66 -0.48 11.34 -16.29
CA ARG A 66 -1.38 12.14 -15.46
C ARG A 66 -2.30 11.22 -14.64
N PRO A 67 -1.77 10.53 -13.62
CA PRO A 67 -2.62 9.73 -12.75
C PRO A 67 -3.58 10.61 -11.95
N SER A 68 -4.70 10.05 -11.54
CA SER A 68 -5.62 10.68 -10.61
C SER A 68 -5.42 10.11 -9.21
N VAL A 69 -5.46 10.98 -8.20
CA VAL A 69 -5.46 10.61 -6.79
C VAL A 69 -6.84 10.83 -6.18
N ARG A 70 -7.33 9.85 -5.43
CA ARG A 70 -8.48 9.98 -4.55
C ARG A 70 -8.00 10.23 -3.13
N THR A 71 -8.49 11.31 -2.51
CA THR A 71 -8.31 11.60 -1.10
C THR A 71 -9.65 12.07 -0.52
N HIS A 72 -10.05 11.59 0.67
CA HIS A 72 -11.29 12.00 1.36
C HIS A 72 -12.57 11.94 0.50
N GLY A 73 -12.60 11.04 -0.51
CA GLY A 73 -13.75 10.87 -1.38
C GLY A 73 -13.69 11.62 -2.72
N ASP A 74 -12.81 12.60 -2.87
CA ASP A 74 -12.66 13.37 -4.09
C ASP A 74 -11.48 12.90 -4.93
N TRP A 75 -11.64 12.96 -6.27
CA TRP A 75 -10.60 12.66 -7.24
C TRP A 75 -9.98 13.94 -7.81
N ARG A 76 -8.67 13.94 -7.98
CA ARG A 76 -7.91 15.01 -8.61
C ARG A 76 -6.86 14.42 -9.55
N GLU A 77 -6.77 14.94 -10.77
CA GLU A 77 -5.66 14.64 -11.69
C GLU A 77 -4.36 15.27 -11.20
N LEU A 78 -3.26 14.57 -11.43
CA LEU A 78 -1.91 14.98 -11.05
C LEU A 78 -1.06 15.23 -12.29
N GLU A 79 -0.14 16.19 -12.17
CA GLU A 79 0.85 16.50 -13.19
C GLU A 79 2.21 15.85 -12.87
N PRO A 80 3.03 15.53 -13.87
CA PRO A 80 4.41 15.12 -13.65
C PRO A 80 5.18 16.13 -12.81
N GLY A 81 5.90 15.64 -11.80
CA GLY A 81 6.64 16.44 -10.83
C GLY A 81 5.86 16.85 -9.59
N GLU A 82 4.53 16.62 -9.54
CA GLU A 82 3.79 16.84 -8.30
C GLU A 82 4.24 15.85 -7.22
N VAL A 83 4.24 16.36 -5.98
CA VAL A 83 4.60 15.62 -4.77
C VAL A 83 3.45 15.70 -3.78
N LEU A 84 3.05 14.54 -3.25
CA LEU A 84 1.99 14.42 -2.26
C LEU A 84 2.52 13.69 -1.03
N SER A 85 1.94 13.99 0.14
CA SER A 85 2.17 13.21 1.36
C SER A 85 0.87 12.63 1.89
N PHE A 86 0.94 11.44 2.45
CA PHE A 86 -0.16 10.74 3.07
C PHE A 86 0.25 10.40 4.52
N PRO A 87 -0.25 11.19 5.50
CA PRO A 87 0.08 10.96 6.90
C PRO A 87 -0.56 9.68 7.43
N LEU A 88 -0.15 9.28 8.62
CA LEU A 88 -0.73 8.14 9.34
C LEU A 88 -2.23 8.30 9.56
N GLY A 89 -2.94 7.19 9.54
CA GLY A 89 -4.37 7.13 9.85
C GLY A 89 -5.27 7.59 8.72
N ALA A 90 -6.56 7.78 9.03
CA ALA A 90 -7.60 8.03 8.04
C ALA A 90 -7.38 9.29 7.18
N THR A 91 -6.68 10.30 7.73
CA THR A 91 -6.33 11.52 7.00
C THR A 91 -5.35 11.29 5.85
N GLY A 92 -4.59 10.21 5.88
CA GLY A 92 -3.71 9.77 4.80
C GLY A 92 -4.37 8.83 3.79
N GLY A 93 -5.68 8.64 3.87
CA GLY A 93 -6.41 7.76 2.96
C GLY A 93 -6.27 8.18 1.51
N HIS A 94 -5.84 7.23 0.64
CA HIS A 94 -5.60 7.52 -0.76
C HIS A 94 -5.77 6.30 -1.67
N GLN A 95 -5.94 6.61 -2.96
CA GLN A 95 -5.97 5.64 -4.05
C GLN A 95 -5.45 6.32 -5.31
N LEU A 96 -4.64 5.63 -6.11
CA LEU A 96 -4.21 6.09 -7.42
C LEU A 96 -4.87 5.27 -8.53
N ALA A 97 -5.34 5.99 -9.55
CA ALA A 97 -5.88 5.42 -10.78
C ALA A 97 -5.40 6.23 -11.99
N ASN A 98 -5.46 5.64 -13.16
CA ASN A 98 -5.12 6.32 -14.41
C ASN A 98 -6.35 6.42 -15.30
N TRP A 99 -6.99 7.57 -15.29
CA TRP A 99 -8.12 7.89 -16.17
C TRP A 99 -7.69 8.64 -17.44
N GLY A 100 -6.37 8.84 -17.61
CA GLY A 100 -5.79 9.42 -18.82
C GLY A 100 -5.74 8.44 -19.99
N ASP A 101 -5.12 8.87 -21.08
CA ASP A 101 -4.96 8.12 -22.33
C ASP A 101 -3.55 7.53 -22.55
N ALA A 102 -2.64 7.81 -21.63
CA ALA A 102 -1.27 7.32 -21.65
C ALA A 102 -0.90 6.68 -20.30
N THR A 103 0.06 5.76 -20.33
CA THR A 103 0.62 5.12 -19.13
C THR A 103 1.09 6.15 -18.12
N ALA A 104 0.72 5.98 -16.85
CA ALA A 104 1.14 6.83 -15.74
C ALA A 104 2.12 6.09 -14.83
N ARG A 105 3.14 6.80 -14.34
CA ARG A 105 4.16 6.26 -13.43
C ARG A 105 4.39 7.19 -12.25
N PHE A 106 4.50 6.62 -11.07
CA PHE A 106 4.83 7.36 -9.86
C PHE A 106 5.77 6.59 -8.95
N LEU A 107 6.54 7.32 -8.16
CA LEU A 107 7.37 6.79 -7.08
C LEU A 107 6.60 6.97 -5.77
N ALA A 108 6.42 5.89 -5.02
CA ALA A 108 5.93 5.90 -3.64
C ALA A 108 7.09 5.60 -2.71
N ILE A 109 7.27 6.43 -1.69
CA ILE A 109 8.25 6.27 -0.63
C ILE A 109 7.49 6.20 0.69
N SER A 110 7.85 5.28 1.57
CA SER A 110 7.23 5.17 2.90
C SER A 110 8.25 5.03 4.01
N THR A 111 7.85 5.42 5.21
CA THR A 111 8.53 4.98 6.43
C THR A 111 8.17 3.52 6.63
N SER A 112 9.13 2.61 6.52
CA SER A 112 8.85 1.17 6.69
C SER A 112 8.52 0.86 8.15
N GLY A 113 7.27 1.11 8.55
CA GLY A 113 6.73 0.68 9.82
C GLY A 113 6.55 -0.84 9.83
N THR A 114 6.97 -1.52 10.90
CA THR A 114 6.71 -2.95 11.05
C THR A 114 6.36 -3.29 12.49
N PRO A 115 5.23 -3.97 12.74
CA PRO A 115 4.18 -4.30 11.77
C PRO A 115 3.40 -3.07 11.30
N ASP A 116 2.92 -3.10 10.05
CA ASP A 116 1.95 -2.13 9.54
C ASP A 116 0.54 -2.72 9.54
N LEU A 117 -0.43 -1.86 9.83
CA LEU A 117 -1.85 -2.15 9.68
C LEU A 117 -2.43 -1.24 8.60
N THR A 118 -2.87 -1.85 7.52
CA THR A 118 -3.49 -1.14 6.38
C THR A 118 -5.00 -1.28 6.44
N VAL A 119 -5.72 -0.18 6.53
CA VAL A 119 -7.19 -0.16 6.55
C VAL A 119 -7.73 0.13 5.16
N TYR A 120 -8.73 -0.63 4.73
CA TYR A 120 -9.43 -0.50 3.43
C TYR A 120 -10.90 -0.11 3.67
N PRO A 121 -11.22 1.20 3.77
CA PRO A 121 -12.55 1.65 4.18
C PRO A 121 -13.67 1.19 3.23
N ASP A 122 -13.45 1.25 1.92
CA ASP A 122 -14.46 0.90 0.92
C ASP A 122 -14.91 -0.57 0.98
N SER A 123 -14.05 -1.46 1.47
CA SER A 123 -14.32 -2.89 1.53
C SER A 123 -14.36 -3.47 2.94
N GLY A 124 -14.24 -2.61 3.98
CA GLY A 124 -14.31 -3.02 5.38
C GLY A 124 -13.25 -4.05 5.77
N LYS A 125 -12.01 -3.88 5.28
CA LYS A 125 -10.92 -4.82 5.54
C LYS A 125 -9.77 -4.18 6.31
N LEU A 126 -9.01 -5.02 6.99
CA LEU A 126 -7.76 -4.70 7.67
C LEU A 126 -6.67 -5.66 7.17
N GLY A 127 -5.58 -5.11 6.66
CA GLY A 127 -4.35 -5.86 6.39
C GLY A 127 -3.39 -5.75 7.56
N ALA A 128 -2.80 -6.85 7.98
CA ALA A 128 -1.69 -6.89 8.95
C ALA A 128 -0.44 -7.39 8.24
N CYS A 129 0.63 -6.62 8.29
CA CYS A 129 1.82 -6.88 7.50
C CYS A 129 3.09 -6.70 8.33
N GLU A 130 3.87 -7.76 8.47
CA GLU A 130 5.26 -7.70 8.90
C GLU A 130 6.17 -7.66 7.68
N ARG A 131 6.91 -6.57 7.51
CA ARG A 131 7.85 -6.41 6.39
C ARG A 131 9.25 -6.89 6.75
N LEU A 132 9.36 -8.16 7.15
CA LEU A 132 10.64 -8.76 7.47
C LEU A 132 11.49 -8.99 6.21
N PRO A 133 12.83 -8.85 6.31
CA PRO A 133 13.73 -9.03 5.17
C PRO A 133 13.66 -10.42 4.52
N ASP A 134 13.37 -11.45 5.30
CA ASP A 134 13.28 -12.85 4.86
C ASP A 134 11.90 -13.26 4.33
N ARG A 135 10.92 -12.34 4.33
CA ARG A 135 9.53 -12.55 3.87
C ARG A 135 8.72 -13.58 4.67
N ASN A 136 9.18 -14.00 5.83
CA ASN A 136 8.51 -14.99 6.69
C ASN A 136 7.57 -14.35 7.71
N GLY A 137 7.33 -13.04 7.63
CA GLY A 137 6.43 -12.31 8.49
C GLY A 137 4.95 -12.51 8.16
N LEU A 138 4.10 -12.09 9.07
CA LEU A 138 2.65 -12.08 8.89
C LEU A 138 2.27 -11.22 7.67
N TRP A 139 1.42 -11.76 6.81
CA TRP A 139 0.80 -11.03 5.70
C TRP A 139 -0.61 -11.54 5.50
N GLU A 140 -1.56 -10.94 6.23
CA GLU A 140 -2.95 -11.38 6.22
C GLU A 140 -3.90 -10.20 6.04
N ILE A 141 -5.05 -10.47 5.42
CA ILE A 141 -6.12 -9.48 5.26
C ILE A 141 -7.40 -10.06 5.84
N PHE A 142 -8.00 -9.34 6.80
CA PHE A 142 -9.19 -9.73 7.54
C PHE A 142 -10.37 -8.83 7.17
N ARG A 143 -11.59 -9.34 7.33
CA ARG A 143 -12.79 -8.49 7.32
C ARG A 143 -13.00 -7.93 8.72
N LEU A 144 -13.21 -6.62 8.83
CA LEU A 144 -13.51 -5.99 10.12
C LEU A 144 -14.84 -6.48 10.71
N ALA A 145 -15.78 -6.92 9.86
CA ALA A 145 -17.05 -7.49 10.30
C ALA A 145 -16.92 -8.84 11.02
N ASP A 146 -15.77 -9.53 10.84
CA ASP A 146 -15.48 -10.82 11.47
C ASP A 146 -14.66 -10.64 12.78
N ALA A 147 -14.57 -9.41 13.29
CA ALA A 147 -13.92 -9.14 14.57
C ALA A 147 -14.62 -9.87 15.71
N VAL A 148 -13.84 -10.48 16.58
CA VAL A 148 -14.31 -11.27 17.72
C VAL A 148 -14.08 -10.54 19.04
N ASP A 149 -14.77 -10.97 20.09
CA ASP A 149 -14.52 -10.48 21.45
C ASP A 149 -13.13 -10.93 21.95
N TYR A 150 -12.56 -10.17 22.89
CA TYR A 150 -11.23 -10.43 23.41
C TYR A 150 -11.04 -11.86 23.98
N HIS A 151 -12.13 -12.43 24.53
CA HIS A 151 -12.12 -13.77 25.11
C HIS A 151 -12.70 -14.87 24.19
N ASP A 152 -13.06 -14.54 22.96
CA ASP A 152 -13.64 -15.53 22.06
C ASP A 152 -12.65 -16.66 21.77
N GLY A 153 -13.09 -17.90 22.03
CA GLY A 153 -12.25 -19.10 21.88
C GLY A 153 -11.22 -19.32 22.99
N GLU A 154 -11.07 -18.41 23.95
CA GLU A 154 -10.11 -18.54 25.04
C GLU A 154 -10.60 -19.52 26.13
N ARG A 155 -9.67 -20.24 26.71
CA ARG A 155 -9.95 -21.12 27.85
C ARG A 155 -9.17 -20.62 29.08
N PRO A 156 -9.83 -20.48 30.25
CA PRO A 156 -9.11 -20.14 31.46
C PRO A 156 -8.07 -21.23 31.78
N PRO A 157 -6.86 -20.85 32.28
CA PRO A 157 -5.85 -21.81 32.63
C PRO A 157 -6.34 -22.71 33.76
N ALA A 158 -6.01 -24.01 33.69
CA ALA A 158 -6.25 -24.90 34.80
C ALA A 158 -5.28 -24.56 35.94
N PRO A 159 -5.70 -24.62 37.24
CA PRO A 159 -4.78 -24.46 38.35
C PRO A 159 -3.71 -25.54 38.29
N PRO A 160 -2.47 -25.23 38.64
CA PRO A 160 -1.41 -26.27 38.74
C PRO A 160 -1.89 -27.36 39.69
N GLY A 161 -1.78 -28.60 39.26
CA GLY A 161 -2.20 -29.75 40.05
C GLY A 161 -1.52 -29.69 41.44
N ARG A 162 -2.30 -29.79 42.51
CA ARG A 162 -1.81 -29.98 43.87
C ARG A 162 -1.40 -31.42 44.03
#